data_bed94cae8565264e2afb4c57c16856ce
#
_entry.id   bed94cae8565264e2afb4c57c16856ce
#
_cell.length_a   1.000
_cell.length_b   1.000
_cell.length_c   1.000
_cell.angle_alpha   90.00
_cell.angle_beta   90.00
_cell.angle_gamma   90.00
#
_symmetry.space_group_name_H-M   'P 1'
#
loop_
_entity.id
_entity.type
_entity.pdbx_description
1 polymer ?
#
loop_
_entity_poly.entity_id
_entity_poly.type
_entity_poly.pdbx_seq_one_letter_code
_entity_poly.pdbx_strand_id
1 'polypeptide(L)'
;MDIKILVASHKKAEMPEDSMYLPVHVGRALYPDREFGYQSDAEGDNISIKNPYYCELTALYWAWKNLKADYVGLAHYRRHFSLKTVHRGGWNSVLTGKQAEILCRKHDIILPKKRNLYIETVYSHYDHTFWGEQFDRTRGIISRRCPEYLDAFDKKMKSRSEHLFNMFIMKKMLFDQYCEWMFPILEELEASYDLKSMEPFQARLSVVYLSVCLMYGLIRIN
;
A
#
# COMPACT_ATOMS: atom_id res chain seq x y z
N MET A 1 15.12 -0.65 17.89
CA MET A 1 13.99 -1.00 17.00
C MET A 1 14.28 -0.35 15.65
N ASP A 2 14.40 -1.17 14.62
CA ASP A 2 14.61 -0.66 13.26
C ASP A 2 13.24 -0.50 12.56
N ILE A 3 12.87 0.74 12.25
CA ILE A 3 11.62 1.10 11.58
C ILE A 3 11.98 1.67 10.22
N LYS A 4 11.42 1.12 9.14
CA LYS A 4 11.59 1.62 7.78
C LYS A 4 10.25 1.93 7.15
N ILE A 5 10.02 3.21 6.84
CA ILE A 5 8.85 3.67 6.12
C ILE A 5 9.25 3.95 4.67
N LEU A 6 8.83 3.08 3.77
CA LEU A 6 9.04 3.24 2.33
C LEU A 6 8.32 4.51 1.86
N VAL A 7 9.02 5.39 1.17
CA VAL A 7 8.42 6.55 0.51
C VAL A 7 8.48 6.33 -1.00
N ALA A 8 7.41 5.73 -1.54
CA ALA A 8 7.34 5.40 -2.95
C ALA A 8 7.30 6.67 -3.82
N SER A 9 8.22 6.78 -4.77
CA SER A 9 8.28 7.89 -5.72
C SER A 9 8.82 7.47 -7.08
N HIS A 10 8.18 7.96 -8.14
CA HIS A 10 8.61 7.81 -9.54
C HIS A 10 9.37 9.04 -10.06
N LYS A 11 9.63 10.02 -9.21
CA LYS A 11 10.34 11.25 -9.52
C LYS A 11 11.13 11.77 -8.33
N LYS A 12 12.08 12.65 -8.58
CA LYS A 12 12.79 13.38 -7.51
C LYS A 12 11.78 14.28 -6.76
N ALA A 13 11.78 14.20 -5.44
CA ALA A 13 10.93 14.99 -4.55
C ALA A 13 11.66 15.27 -3.24
N GLU A 14 11.20 16.26 -2.50
CA GLU A 14 11.65 16.44 -1.12
C GLU A 14 11.19 15.27 -0.26
N MET A 15 12.05 14.81 0.62
CA MET A 15 11.82 13.68 1.51
C MET A 15 12.02 14.09 2.96
N PRO A 16 11.33 13.44 3.90
CA PRO A 16 11.63 13.64 5.32
C PRO A 16 13.08 13.27 5.63
N GLU A 17 13.74 14.07 6.45
CA GLU A 17 15.16 13.87 6.80
C GLU A 17 15.40 12.73 7.80
N ASP A 18 14.36 12.28 8.52
CA ASP A 18 14.47 11.22 9.52
C ASP A 18 14.84 9.89 8.85
N SER A 19 15.86 9.21 9.38
CA SER A 19 16.45 7.99 8.82
C SER A 19 15.50 6.78 8.77
N MET A 20 14.35 6.86 9.44
CA MET A 20 13.32 5.83 9.30
C MET A 20 12.62 5.89 7.93
N TYR A 21 12.62 7.04 7.25
CA TYR A 21 12.07 7.15 5.92
C TYR A 21 13.07 6.65 4.89
N LEU A 22 12.65 5.68 4.09
CA LEU A 22 13.42 5.09 3.00
C LEU A 22 12.78 5.48 1.66
N PRO A 23 13.29 6.51 0.98
CA PRO A 23 12.85 6.83 -0.37
C PRO A 23 13.11 5.66 -1.31
N VAL A 24 12.07 5.23 -2.05
CA VAL A 24 12.16 4.13 -3.01
C VAL A 24 11.77 4.63 -4.40
N HIS A 25 12.69 4.48 -5.36
CA HIS A 25 12.42 4.74 -6.77
C HIS A 25 11.64 3.56 -7.34
N VAL A 26 10.33 3.73 -7.50
CA VAL A 26 9.42 2.71 -8.02
C VAL A 26 9.43 2.71 -9.55
N GLY A 27 9.41 1.51 -10.15
CA GLY A 27 9.52 1.34 -11.60
C GLY A 27 10.92 1.61 -12.16
N ARG A 28 11.95 1.49 -11.33
CA ARG A 28 13.35 1.75 -11.73
C ARG A 28 13.78 0.92 -12.94
N ALA A 29 13.30 -0.31 -13.06
CA ALA A 29 13.60 -1.19 -14.20
C ALA A 29 13.11 -0.64 -15.54
N LEU A 30 12.08 0.21 -15.55
CA LEU A 30 11.54 0.86 -16.77
C LEU A 30 12.32 2.09 -17.19
N TYR A 31 13.06 2.72 -16.26
CA TYR A 31 13.77 3.98 -16.46
C TYR A 31 15.18 3.89 -15.91
N PRO A 32 16.06 3.05 -16.48
CA PRO A 32 17.40 2.79 -15.95
C PRO A 32 18.31 4.03 -15.93
N ASP A 33 18.04 5.03 -16.77
CA ASP A 33 18.83 6.26 -16.86
C ASP A 33 18.41 7.34 -15.82
N ARG A 34 17.28 7.11 -15.10
CA ARG A 34 16.83 8.07 -14.09
C ARG A 34 17.45 7.76 -12.74
N GLU A 35 18.24 8.68 -12.22
CA GLU A 35 18.90 8.54 -10.92
C GLU A 35 18.42 9.62 -9.94
N PHE A 36 17.89 9.20 -8.78
CA PHE A 36 17.37 10.10 -7.74
C PHE A 36 18.16 10.00 -6.44
N GLY A 37 19.09 9.04 -6.31
CA GLY A 37 19.76 8.71 -5.07
C GLY A 37 18.84 7.97 -4.07
N TYR A 38 17.77 7.33 -4.55
CA TYR A 38 16.83 6.56 -3.75
C TYR A 38 17.14 5.06 -3.85
N GLN A 39 16.64 4.28 -2.89
CA GLN A 39 16.64 2.82 -3.00
C GLN A 39 15.92 2.41 -4.30
N SER A 40 16.52 1.53 -5.07
CA SER A 40 15.89 0.97 -6.27
C SER A 40 14.94 -0.17 -5.91
N ASP A 41 13.72 -0.17 -6.46
CA ASP A 41 12.80 -1.30 -6.38
C ASP A 41 13.14 -2.42 -7.38
N ALA A 42 14.20 -2.24 -8.19
CA ALA A 42 14.66 -3.22 -9.19
C ALA A 42 15.84 -4.07 -8.72
N GLU A 43 16.28 -3.89 -7.47
CA GLU A 43 17.37 -4.68 -6.88
C GLU A 43 16.83 -5.97 -6.25
N GLY A 44 17.61 -7.06 -6.33
CA GLY A 44 17.23 -8.34 -5.76
C GLY A 44 15.95 -8.95 -6.37
N ASP A 45 15.19 -9.69 -5.56
CA ASP A 45 13.88 -10.22 -5.97
C ASP A 45 12.87 -9.08 -6.05
N ASN A 46 12.30 -8.84 -7.24
CA ASN A 46 11.48 -7.66 -7.50
C ASN A 46 10.46 -7.86 -8.63
N ILE A 47 9.50 -6.94 -8.68
CA ILE A 47 8.52 -6.80 -9.76
C ILE A 47 8.51 -5.38 -10.34
N SER A 48 9.64 -4.69 -10.34
CA SER A 48 9.78 -3.29 -10.75
C SER A 48 9.23 -3.01 -12.16
N ILE A 49 9.39 -3.95 -13.09
CA ILE A 49 8.85 -3.86 -14.46
C ILE A 49 7.32 -3.76 -14.49
N LYS A 50 6.61 -4.25 -13.46
CA LYS A 50 5.16 -4.21 -13.34
C LYS A 50 4.64 -2.88 -12.76
N ASN A 51 5.50 -1.91 -12.51
CA ASN A 51 5.13 -0.64 -11.88
C ASN A 51 3.96 0.11 -12.56
N PRO A 52 3.76 0.08 -13.88
CA PRO A 52 2.58 0.71 -14.50
C PRO A 52 1.25 0.20 -13.97
N TYR A 53 1.20 -1.06 -13.53
CA TYR A 53 0.00 -1.73 -13.02
C TYR A 53 -0.03 -1.81 -11.49
N TYR A 54 1.13 -1.97 -10.85
CA TYR A 54 1.29 -2.19 -9.41
C TYR A 54 1.64 -0.91 -8.63
N CYS A 55 2.04 0.16 -9.28
CA CYS A 55 2.42 1.45 -8.69
C CYS A 55 3.33 1.29 -7.46
N GLU A 56 2.95 1.81 -6.29
CA GLU A 56 3.71 1.71 -5.03
C GLU A 56 3.90 0.27 -4.51
N LEU A 57 3.12 -0.69 -5.03
CA LEU A 57 3.25 -2.08 -4.62
C LEU A 57 4.56 -2.71 -5.07
N THR A 58 5.21 -2.18 -6.09
CA THR A 58 6.54 -2.65 -6.47
C THR A 58 7.56 -2.39 -5.36
N ALA A 59 7.43 -1.26 -4.64
CA ALA A 59 8.23 -1.00 -3.45
C ALA A 59 7.88 -1.95 -2.30
N LEU A 60 6.59 -2.30 -2.11
CA LEU A 60 6.19 -3.26 -1.08
C LEU A 60 6.73 -4.66 -1.37
N TYR A 61 6.64 -5.12 -2.63
CA TYR A 61 7.20 -6.42 -3.04
C TYR A 61 8.70 -6.47 -2.79
N TRP A 62 9.42 -5.42 -3.22
CA TRP A 62 10.85 -5.31 -2.99
C TRP A 62 11.18 -5.39 -1.49
N ALA A 63 10.47 -4.65 -0.65
CA ALA A 63 10.69 -4.65 0.79
C ALA A 63 10.36 -5.99 1.44
N TRP A 64 9.33 -6.68 0.97
CA TRP A 64 8.98 -8.02 1.42
C TRP A 64 10.11 -9.01 1.20
N LYS A 65 10.71 -8.97 0.01
CA LYS A 65 11.75 -9.93 -0.41
C LYS A 65 13.15 -9.57 0.11
N ASN A 66 13.48 -8.27 0.25
CA ASN A 66 14.87 -7.84 0.42
C ASN A 66 15.12 -7.03 1.71
N LEU A 67 14.09 -6.41 2.31
CA LEU A 67 14.29 -5.50 3.45
C LEU A 67 14.25 -6.24 4.79
N LYS A 68 15.26 -5.99 5.61
CA LYS A 68 15.30 -6.41 7.02
C LYS A 68 15.00 -5.19 7.89
N ALA A 69 13.98 -5.29 8.72
CA ALA A 69 13.57 -4.28 9.69
C ALA A 69 12.68 -4.92 10.76
N ASP A 70 12.43 -4.25 11.88
CA ASP A 70 11.46 -4.70 12.89
C ASP A 70 10.03 -4.29 12.48
N TYR A 71 9.89 -3.09 11.89
CA TYR A 71 8.65 -2.53 11.37
C TYR A 71 8.85 -2.01 9.95
N VAL A 72 7.85 -2.26 9.11
CA VAL A 72 7.81 -1.74 7.73
C VAL A 72 6.57 -0.88 7.57
N GLY A 73 6.72 0.27 6.95
CA GLY A 73 5.62 1.15 6.59
C GLY A 73 5.63 1.54 5.13
N LEU A 74 4.50 2.06 4.66
CA LEU A 74 4.37 2.68 3.35
C LEU A 74 3.83 4.10 3.50
N ALA A 75 4.45 5.03 2.83
CA ALA A 75 4.01 6.41 2.63
C ALA A 75 4.24 6.81 1.17
N HIS A 76 3.73 7.96 0.77
CA HIS A 76 3.94 8.51 -0.56
C HIS A 76 4.77 9.79 -0.48
N TYR A 77 5.48 10.14 -1.53
CA TYR A 77 6.26 11.39 -1.58
C TYR A 77 5.42 12.67 -1.36
N ARG A 78 4.08 12.59 -1.42
CA ARG A 78 3.14 13.70 -1.16
C ARG A 78 2.32 13.52 0.12
N ARG A 79 2.47 12.42 0.85
CA ARG A 79 1.65 12.09 2.02
C ARG A 79 2.49 11.37 3.05
N HIS A 80 2.52 11.92 4.25
CA HIS A 80 3.29 11.38 5.36
C HIS A 80 2.42 11.24 6.59
N PHE A 81 2.83 10.38 7.52
CA PHE A 81 2.17 10.25 8.81
C PHE A 81 2.38 11.51 9.65
N SER A 82 1.38 11.85 10.45
CA SER A 82 1.42 12.95 11.42
C SER A 82 0.55 12.63 12.63
N LEU A 83 1.02 13.01 13.81
CA LEU A 83 0.22 12.97 15.04
C LEU A 83 -0.63 14.23 15.23
N LYS A 84 -0.42 15.26 14.43
CA LYS A 84 -1.16 16.53 14.51
C LYS A 84 -2.46 16.44 13.73
N THR A 85 -3.56 16.82 14.37
CA THR A 85 -4.89 16.86 13.74
C THR A 85 -5.06 18.03 12.77
N VAL A 86 -4.31 19.11 12.97
CA VAL A 86 -4.33 20.31 12.12
C VAL A 86 -2.97 20.42 11.42
N HIS A 87 -2.97 20.26 10.11
CA HIS A 87 -1.79 20.47 9.29
C HIS A 87 -1.66 21.98 8.96
N ARG A 88 -0.63 22.60 9.51
CA ARG A 88 -0.22 23.97 9.12
C ARG A 88 0.81 23.96 7.98
N GLY A 89 0.94 22.84 7.27
CA GLY A 89 1.95 22.63 6.23
C GLY A 89 3.37 22.43 6.79
N GLY A 90 4.27 21.92 5.92
CA GLY A 90 5.70 21.77 6.20
C GLY A 90 6.08 20.49 6.94
N TRP A 91 7.38 20.19 6.93
CA TRP A 91 7.99 18.95 7.44
C TRP A 91 7.92 18.81 8.97
N ASN A 92 7.73 19.92 9.72
CA ASN A 92 7.63 19.92 11.18
C ASN A 92 6.43 19.16 11.75
N SER A 93 5.49 18.76 10.91
CA SER A 93 4.32 17.96 11.31
C SER A 93 4.45 16.48 10.99
N VAL A 94 5.49 16.10 10.24
CA VAL A 94 5.73 14.72 9.84
C VAL A 94 6.17 13.89 11.05
N LEU A 95 5.69 12.65 11.13
CA LEU A 95 6.01 11.70 12.20
C LEU A 95 7.52 11.48 12.26
N THR A 96 8.12 11.65 13.42
CA THR A 96 9.54 11.41 13.65
C THR A 96 9.81 9.96 14.09
N GLY A 97 11.04 9.47 13.92
CA GLY A 97 11.45 8.13 14.35
C GLY A 97 11.21 7.89 15.84
N LYS A 98 11.48 8.88 16.72
CA LYS A 98 11.18 8.79 18.15
C LYS A 98 9.68 8.60 18.43
N GLN A 99 8.83 9.32 17.71
CA GLN A 99 7.37 9.19 17.84
C GLN A 99 6.89 7.84 17.30
N ALA A 100 7.42 7.41 16.14
CA ALA A 100 7.12 6.11 15.57
C ALA A 100 7.52 4.97 16.52
N GLU A 101 8.68 5.04 17.15
CA GLU A 101 9.13 4.05 18.11
C GLU A 101 8.18 3.92 19.33
N ILE A 102 7.69 5.04 19.86
CA ILE A 102 6.70 5.05 20.95
C ILE A 102 5.40 4.35 20.53
N LEU A 103 4.94 4.59 19.30
CA LEU A 103 3.74 3.95 18.78
C LEU A 103 3.95 2.45 18.53
N CYS A 104 5.07 2.08 17.90
CA CYS A 104 5.41 0.68 17.59
C CYS A 104 5.63 -0.19 18.83
N ARG A 105 6.04 0.41 19.98
CA ARG A 105 6.10 -0.31 21.27
C ARG A 105 4.72 -0.68 21.83
N LYS A 106 3.65 -0.01 21.37
CA LYS A 106 2.27 -0.19 21.86
C LYS A 106 1.36 -0.87 20.86
N HIS A 107 1.71 -0.83 19.59
CA HIS A 107 0.85 -1.28 18.49
C HIS A 107 1.66 -2.02 17.44
N ASP A 108 1.19 -3.20 17.07
CA ASP A 108 1.79 -3.98 16.00
C ASP A 108 1.43 -3.41 14.61
N ILE A 109 0.33 -2.66 14.53
CA ILE A 109 -0.19 -2.04 13.30
C ILE A 109 -0.64 -0.60 13.57
N ILE A 110 -0.20 0.32 12.73
CA ILE A 110 -0.57 1.74 12.77
C ILE A 110 -1.11 2.12 11.39
N LEU A 111 -2.33 2.64 11.35
CA LEU A 111 -3.01 3.07 10.13
C LEU A 111 -3.35 4.57 10.22
N PRO A 112 -3.48 5.26 9.06
CA PRO A 112 -4.06 6.60 9.03
C PRO A 112 -5.48 6.59 9.59
N LYS A 113 -5.94 7.73 10.08
CA LYS A 113 -7.33 7.88 10.54
C LYS A 113 -8.31 7.51 9.43
N LYS A 114 -9.35 6.76 9.76
CA LYS A 114 -10.45 6.47 8.82
C LYS A 114 -11.08 7.76 8.29
N ARG A 115 -11.35 7.78 7.00
CA ARG A 115 -12.14 8.80 6.34
C ARG A 115 -13.56 8.30 6.14
N ASN A 116 -14.54 9.14 6.46
CA ASN A 116 -15.95 8.85 6.21
C ASN A 116 -16.30 9.25 4.76
N LEU A 117 -16.96 8.36 4.04
CA LEU A 117 -17.46 8.56 2.67
C LEU A 117 -18.90 9.11 2.67
N TYR A 118 -19.51 9.28 3.86
CA TYR A 118 -20.83 9.82 4.11
C TYR A 118 -21.96 9.00 3.46
N ILE A 119 -22.31 9.30 2.21
CA ILE A 119 -23.42 8.67 1.48
C ILE A 119 -22.99 7.46 0.66
N GLU A 120 -21.70 7.38 0.28
CA GLU A 120 -21.18 6.29 -0.54
C GLU A 120 -20.69 5.12 0.31
N THR A 121 -20.80 3.92 -0.24
CA THR A 121 -20.08 2.76 0.24
C THR A 121 -18.69 2.72 -0.38
N VAL A 122 -17.78 1.91 0.17
CA VAL A 122 -16.47 1.67 -0.43
C VAL A 122 -16.63 1.15 -1.87
N TYR A 123 -17.57 0.24 -2.11
CA TYR A 123 -17.85 -0.27 -3.45
C TYR A 123 -18.30 0.84 -4.40
N SER A 124 -19.34 1.62 -4.04
CA SER A 124 -19.88 2.67 -4.93
C SER A 124 -18.89 3.80 -5.17
N HIS A 125 -18.13 4.19 -4.14
CA HIS A 125 -17.08 5.20 -4.26
C HIS A 125 -16.00 4.78 -5.26
N TYR A 126 -15.66 3.50 -5.24
CA TYR A 126 -14.73 2.93 -6.19
C TYR A 126 -15.31 2.84 -7.61
N ASP A 127 -16.53 2.31 -7.75
CA ASP A 127 -17.19 2.11 -9.04
C ASP A 127 -17.40 3.41 -9.82
N HIS A 128 -17.57 4.54 -9.14
CA HIS A 128 -17.63 5.86 -9.76
C HIS A 128 -16.28 6.34 -10.35
N THR A 129 -15.16 5.78 -9.90
CA THR A 129 -13.81 6.23 -10.34
C THR A 129 -13.14 5.19 -11.23
N PHE A 130 -13.39 3.93 -10.94
CA PHE A 130 -12.83 2.76 -11.61
C PHE A 130 -13.96 1.82 -12.05
N TRP A 131 -13.64 0.56 -12.29
CA TRP A 131 -14.65 -0.45 -12.67
C TRP A 131 -14.99 -1.36 -11.50
N GLY A 132 -16.23 -1.34 -11.05
CA GLY A 132 -16.72 -2.21 -9.96
C GLY A 132 -16.50 -3.70 -10.25
N GLU A 133 -16.48 -4.11 -11.52
CA GLU A 133 -16.13 -5.47 -11.96
C GLU A 133 -14.80 -5.97 -11.36
N GLN A 134 -13.86 -5.07 -11.11
CA GLN A 134 -12.58 -5.44 -10.50
C GLN A 134 -12.79 -5.99 -9.07
N PHE A 135 -13.71 -5.41 -8.32
CA PHE A 135 -14.08 -5.93 -7.00
C PHE A 135 -14.81 -7.27 -7.10
N ASP A 136 -15.69 -7.44 -8.09
CA ASP A 136 -16.42 -8.68 -8.29
C ASP A 136 -15.47 -9.83 -8.64
N ARG A 137 -14.50 -9.58 -9.51
CA ARG A 137 -13.43 -10.55 -9.81
C ARG A 137 -12.59 -10.88 -8.60
N THR A 138 -12.17 -9.87 -7.83
CA THR A 138 -11.40 -10.10 -6.58
C THR A 138 -12.22 -10.89 -5.57
N ARG A 139 -13.50 -10.59 -5.42
CA ARG A 139 -14.41 -11.37 -4.57
C ARG A 139 -14.43 -12.85 -4.99
N GLY A 140 -14.48 -13.12 -6.30
CA GLY A 140 -14.39 -14.46 -6.85
C GLY A 140 -13.07 -15.16 -6.52
N ILE A 141 -11.94 -14.43 -6.61
CA ILE A 141 -10.61 -14.96 -6.26
C ILE A 141 -10.56 -15.28 -4.76
N ILE A 142 -10.98 -14.35 -3.89
CA ILE A 142 -11.02 -14.55 -2.43
C ILE A 142 -11.90 -15.77 -2.09
N SER A 143 -13.07 -15.91 -2.71
CA SER A 143 -13.97 -17.04 -2.47
C SER A 143 -13.32 -18.40 -2.76
N ARG A 144 -12.41 -18.47 -3.72
CA ARG A 144 -11.71 -19.72 -4.06
C ARG A 144 -10.43 -19.94 -3.24
N ARG A 145 -9.65 -18.90 -3.02
CA ARG A 145 -8.32 -19.02 -2.40
C ARG A 145 -8.34 -18.96 -0.87
N CYS A 146 -9.21 -18.12 -0.33
CA CYS A 146 -9.27 -17.81 1.10
C CYS A 146 -10.72 -17.46 1.52
N PRO A 147 -11.66 -18.42 1.42
CA PRO A 147 -13.08 -18.18 1.64
C PRO A 147 -13.39 -17.63 3.04
N GLU A 148 -12.52 -17.88 4.01
CA GLU A 148 -12.64 -17.35 5.37
C GLU A 148 -12.56 -15.81 5.45
N TYR A 149 -12.06 -15.14 4.41
CA TYR A 149 -12.03 -13.68 4.31
C TYR A 149 -13.23 -13.06 3.58
N LEU A 150 -14.10 -13.89 2.97
CA LEU A 150 -15.17 -13.43 2.09
C LEU A 150 -16.18 -12.54 2.82
N ASP A 151 -16.65 -12.97 4.00
CA ASP A 151 -17.61 -12.19 4.79
C ASP A 151 -17.04 -10.83 5.20
N ALA A 152 -15.76 -10.82 5.57
CA ALA A 152 -15.06 -9.60 5.92
C ALA A 152 -14.97 -8.68 4.70
N PHE A 153 -14.59 -9.20 3.53
CA PHE A 153 -14.56 -8.45 2.27
C PHE A 153 -15.93 -7.83 1.96
N ASP A 154 -17.01 -8.63 1.96
CA ASP A 154 -18.36 -8.16 1.67
C ASP A 154 -18.82 -7.07 2.64
N LYS A 155 -18.52 -7.23 3.93
CA LYS A 155 -18.81 -6.23 4.96
C LYS A 155 -18.08 -4.91 4.69
N LYS A 156 -16.85 -4.98 4.21
CA LYS A 156 -16.08 -3.77 3.87
C LYS A 156 -16.66 -3.08 2.64
N MET A 157 -16.94 -3.79 1.58
CA MET A 157 -17.52 -3.20 0.38
C MET A 157 -18.79 -2.40 0.71
N LYS A 158 -19.56 -2.84 1.68
CA LYS A 158 -20.75 -2.15 2.18
C LYS A 158 -20.48 -1.04 3.21
N SER A 159 -19.24 -0.93 3.73
CA SER A 159 -18.90 0.09 4.73
C SER A 159 -18.81 1.48 4.09
N ARG A 160 -19.05 2.53 4.92
CA ARG A 160 -18.98 3.95 4.52
C ARG A 160 -17.74 4.66 5.06
N SER A 161 -16.73 3.90 5.44
CA SER A 161 -15.46 4.46 5.92
C SER A 161 -14.30 3.57 5.55
N GLU A 162 -13.14 4.20 5.26
CA GLU A 162 -11.93 3.49 4.89
C GLU A 162 -10.66 4.23 5.32
N HIS A 163 -9.54 3.50 5.40
CA HIS A 163 -8.22 4.09 5.51
C HIS A 163 -7.71 4.35 4.09
N LEU A 164 -7.55 5.64 3.75
CA LEU A 164 -7.12 6.01 2.40
C LEU A 164 -5.60 5.93 2.24
N PHE A 165 -5.19 5.89 0.97
CA PHE A 165 -3.81 6.09 0.50
C PHE A 165 -2.85 4.93 0.76
N ASN A 166 -3.32 3.74 1.07
CA ASN A 166 -2.46 2.54 1.24
C ASN A 166 -1.32 2.73 2.26
N MET A 167 -1.48 3.68 3.19
CA MET A 167 -0.48 3.99 4.19
C MET A 167 -0.64 3.12 5.43
N PHE A 168 0.45 2.60 5.94
CA PHE A 168 0.51 1.84 7.17
C PHE A 168 1.91 1.85 7.77
N ILE A 169 2.05 1.46 9.03
CA ILE A 169 3.29 0.98 9.65
C ILE A 169 2.91 -0.30 10.39
N MET A 170 3.58 -1.39 10.12
CA MET A 170 3.28 -2.66 10.78
C MET A 170 4.54 -3.46 11.08
N LYS A 171 4.47 -4.32 12.07
CA LYS A 171 5.51 -5.26 12.46
C LYS A 171 5.89 -6.14 11.27
N LYS A 172 7.20 -6.39 11.07
CA LYS A 172 7.72 -7.11 9.89
C LYS A 172 7.03 -8.45 9.68
N MET A 173 6.81 -9.21 10.75
CA MET A 173 6.12 -10.49 10.66
C MET A 173 4.70 -10.36 10.06
N LEU A 174 3.94 -9.35 10.48
CA LEU A 174 2.59 -9.10 9.96
C LEU A 174 2.63 -8.57 8.53
N PHE A 175 3.65 -7.77 8.20
CA PHE A 175 3.90 -7.30 6.85
C PHE A 175 4.18 -8.46 5.89
N ASP A 176 4.99 -9.44 6.33
CA ASP A 176 5.30 -10.61 5.51
C ASP A 176 4.04 -11.46 5.25
N GLN A 177 3.27 -11.76 6.29
CA GLN A 177 2.00 -12.49 6.16
C GLN A 177 1.00 -11.75 5.27
N TYR A 178 0.94 -10.42 5.39
CA TYR A 178 0.10 -9.59 4.53
C TYR A 178 0.52 -9.69 3.06
N CYS A 179 1.82 -9.60 2.77
CA CYS A 179 2.33 -9.71 1.41
C CYS A 179 2.11 -11.13 0.83
N GLU A 180 2.35 -12.16 1.63
CA GLU A 180 2.09 -13.56 1.27
C GLU A 180 0.62 -13.83 0.89
N TRP A 181 -0.30 -13.17 1.58
CA TRP A 181 -1.72 -13.27 1.29
C TRP A 181 -2.12 -12.42 0.07
N MET A 182 -1.62 -11.19 -0.02
CA MET A 182 -2.06 -10.19 -0.99
C MET A 182 -1.53 -10.44 -2.41
N PHE A 183 -0.22 -10.70 -2.57
CA PHE A 183 0.37 -10.78 -3.91
C PHE A 183 -0.19 -11.89 -4.78
N PRO A 184 -0.46 -13.12 -4.28
CA PRO A 184 -1.09 -14.15 -5.09
C PRO A 184 -2.51 -13.79 -5.58
N ILE A 185 -3.27 -13.00 -4.80
CA ILE A 185 -4.59 -12.51 -5.21
C ILE A 185 -4.43 -11.49 -6.35
N LEU A 186 -3.46 -10.58 -6.23
CA LEU A 186 -3.17 -9.58 -7.25
C LEU A 186 -2.66 -10.20 -8.56
N GLU A 187 -1.82 -11.22 -8.47
CA GLU A 187 -1.32 -11.96 -9.64
C GLU A 187 -2.44 -12.68 -10.39
N GLU A 188 -3.38 -13.32 -9.68
CA GLU A 188 -4.54 -13.95 -10.30
C GLU A 188 -5.49 -12.91 -10.91
N LEU A 189 -5.64 -11.76 -10.26
CA LEU A 189 -6.41 -10.66 -10.81
C LEU A 189 -5.76 -10.09 -12.08
N GLU A 190 -4.45 -9.83 -12.06
CA GLU A 190 -3.67 -9.40 -13.22
C GLU A 190 -3.87 -10.36 -14.40
N ALA A 191 -3.76 -11.66 -14.14
CA ALA A 191 -3.93 -12.70 -15.16
C ALA A 191 -5.36 -12.75 -15.75
N SER A 192 -6.35 -12.17 -15.07
CA SER A 192 -7.74 -12.14 -15.52
C SER A 192 -8.04 -10.99 -16.50
N TYR A 193 -7.06 -10.12 -16.79
CA TYR A 193 -7.22 -8.96 -17.67
C TYR A 193 -6.13 -8.92 -18.75
N ASP A 194 -6.47 -8.41 -19.92
CA ASP A 194 -5.48 -7.93 -20.89
C ASP A 194 -5.13 -6.46 -20.56
N LEU A 195 -4.24 -6.27 -19.60
CA LEU A 195 -3.86 -4.95 -19.12
C LEU A 195 -3.24 -4.05 -20.20
N LYS A 196 -2.71 -4.62 -21.28
CA LYS A 196 -2.11 -3.85 -22.38
C LYS A 196 -3.14 -3.18 -23.25
N SER A 197 -4.36 -3.74 -23.32
CA SER A 197 -5.47 -3.17 -24.07
C SER A 197 -6.28 -2.15 -23.28
N MET A 198 -6.04 -2.04 -21.95
CA MET A 198 -6.78 -1.14 -21.07
C MET A 198 -6.22 0.28 -21.10
N GLU A 199 -7.09 1.26 -20.85
CA GLU A 199 -6.66 2.62 -20.53
C GLU A 199 -5.69 2.63 -19.34
N PRO A 200 -4.56 3.39 -19.40
CA PRO A 200 -3.53 3.35 -18.37
C PRO A 200 -4.01 3.64 -16.94
N PHE A 201 -5.08 4.43 -16.82
CA PHE A 201 -5.67 4.71 -15.50
C PHE A 201 -6.41 3.49 -14.96
N GLN A 202 -7.17 2.80 -15.79
CA GLN A 202 -7.93 1.61 -15.43
C GLN A 202 -7.02 0.39 -15.22
N ALA A 203 -5.90 0.32 -15.94
CA ALA A 203 -4.92 -0.75 -15.77
C ALA A 203 -4.21 -0.75 -14.40
N ARG A 204 -4.38 0.31 -13.59
CA ARG A 204 -3.87 0.39 -12.21
C ARG A 204 -4.75 -0.39 -11.21
N LEU A 205 -5.11 -1.59 -11.54
CA LEU A 205 -6.00 -2.46 -10.76
C LEU A 205 -5.52 -2.66 -9.32
N SER A 206 -4.23 -2.86 -9.16
CA SER A 206 -3.60 -3.23 -7.91
C SER A 206 -3.64 -2.13 -6.84
N VAL A 207 -3.57 -0.86 -7.22
CA VAL A 207 -3.52 0.27 -6.27
C VAL A 207 -4.81 0.43 -5.50
N VAL A 208 -5.92 0.15 -6.15
CA VAL A 208 -7.24 0.33 -5.54
C VAL A 208 -7.58 -0.82 -4.61
N TYR A 209 -7.10 -2.01 -4.94
CA TYR A 209 -7.27 -3.20 -4.10
C TYR A 209 -6.54 -3.11 -2.78
N LEU A 210 -5.41 -2.42 -2.73
CA LEU A 210 -4.64 -2.29 -1.50
C LEU A 210 -5.43 -1.60 -0.40
N SER A 211 -6.15 -0.54 -0.70
CA SER A 211 -6.98 0.17 0.29
C SER A 211 -8.01 -0.74 0.94
N VAL A 212 -8.50 -1.71 0.18
CA VAL A 212 -9.52 -2.66 0.62
C VAL A 212 -8.89 -3.88 1.29
N CYS A 213 -7.87 -4.46 0.68
CA CYS A 213 -7.22 -5.68 1.16
C CYS A 213 -6.39 -5.44 2.43
N LEU A 214 -5.76 -4.27 2.60
CA LEU A 214 -4.98 -3.92 3.78
C LEU A 214 -5.77 -4.08 5.08
N MET A 215 -7.06 -3.77 5.04
CA MET A 215 -7.93 -3.91 6.22
C MET A 215 -8.30 -5.36 6.55
N TYR A 216 -8.33 -6.27 5.56
CA TYR A 216 -8.83 -7.63 5.76
C TYR A 216 -7.76 -8.64 6.15
N GLY A 217 -6.61 -8.56 5.48
CA GLY A 217 -5.44 -9.32 5.88
C GLY A 217 -5.08 -9.03 7.34
N LEU A 218 -5.21 -7.76 7.76
CA LEU A 218 -4.85 -7.32 9.11
C LEU A 218 -5.88 -7.65 10.20
N ILE A 219 -7.17 -7.77 9.89
CA ILE A 219 -8.22 -8.04 10.90
C ILE A 219 -8.20 -9.50 11.37
N ARG A 220 -7.68 -10.44 10.58
CA ARG A 220 -7.60 -11.86 10.94
C ARG A 220 -6.22 -12.33 11.41
N ILE A 221 -5.18 -11.51 11.24
CA ILE A 221 -3.85 -11.78 11.79
C ILE A 221 -3.80 -11.51 13.32
N ASN A 222 -4.79 -10.85 13.87
CA ASN A 222 -5.06 -10.67 15.29
C ASN A 222 -6.32 -11.47 15.68
#